data_fecb70efb41ad9678da4ec0418bb35f7
#
_entry.id   fecb70efb41ad9678da4ec0418bb35f7
#
_cell.length_a   1.000
_cell.length_b   1.000
_cell.length_c   1.000
_cell.angle_alpha   90.00
_cell.angle_beta   90.00
_cell.angle_gamma   90.00
#
_symmetry.space_group_name_H-M   'P 1'
#
loop_
_entity.id
_entity.type
_entity.pdbx_description
1 polymer ?
#
loop_
_entity_poly.entity_id
_entity_poly.type
_entity_poly.pdbx_seq_one_letter_code
_entity_poly.pdbx_strand_id
1 'polypeptide(L)'
;MPGASRFRGLALGIISLGALAADQFSKHAVETHTAVGSLRVVIPGLLNLVHTSNPGVAFGLFADSENPWRGPLLITFSVAVIAMLVWLLATGRAGGRLGECGLALILGGALGKVLDRFLRHSVTDFIDCHIGDHHWYTFNLADSAIVLGAALVVLELFREQAHPNQEPA
;
A
#
# COMPACT_ATOMS: atom_id res chain seq x y z
N MET A 1 29.86 10.29 6.26
CA MET A 1 30.21 8.89 6.57
C MET A 1 29.45 7.96 5.61
N PRO A 2 30.08 7.31 4.64
CA PRO A 2 29.38 6.55 3.58
C PRO A 2 28.68 5.25 4.07
N GLY A 3 29.03 4.76 5.25
CA GLY A 3 28.42 3.56 5.81
C GLY A 3 26.98 3.75 6.30
N ALA A 4 26.68 4.86 6.97
CA ALA A 4 25.36 5.12 7.54
C ALA A 4 24.26 5.29 6.45
N SER A 5 24.59 5.91 5.31
CA SER A 5 23.65 6.07 4.21
C SER A 5 23.32 4.75 3.51
N ARG A 6 24.29 3.83 3.41
CA ARG A 6 24.08 2.50 2.85
C ARG A 6 23.19 1.63 3.73
N PHE A 7 23.41 1.62 5.05
CA PHE A 7 22.56 0.89 5.99
C PHE A 7 21.13 1.42 5.99
N ARG A 8 20.95 2.75 5.93
CA ARG A 8 19.64 3.38 5.80
C ARG A 8 18.91 2.94 4.53
N GLY A 9 19.54 3.04 3.37
CA GLY A 9 18.95 2.60 2.10
C GLY A 9 18.57 1.12 2.11
N LEU A 10 19.42 0.25 2.68
CA LEU A 10 19.14 -1.18 2.83
C LEU A 10 17.90 -1.41 3.73
N ALA A 11 17.80 -0.73 4.86
CA ALA A 11 16.66 -0.87 5.77
C ALA A 11 15.34 -0.45 5.10
N LEU A 12 15.32 0.69 4.38
CA LEU A 12 14.15 1.16 3.65
C LEU A 12 13.77 0.20 2.51
N GLY A 13 14.77 -0.35 1.80
CA GLY A 13 14.56 -1.39 0.80
C GLY A 13 13.92 -2.65 1.40
N ILE A 14 14.39 -3.09 2.57
CA ILE A 14 13.80 -4.24 3.30
C ILE A 14 12.34 -3.97 3.68
N ILE A 15 12.01 -2.76 4.16
CA ILE A 15 10.63 -2.39 4.50
C ILE A 15 9.74 -2.45 3.25
N SER A 16 10.16 -1.83 2.14
CA SER A 16 9.38 -1.81 0.90
C SER A 16 9.19 -3.22 0.33
N LEU A 17 10.26 -4.01 0.25
CA LEU A 17 10.20 -5.38 -0.26
C LEU A 17 9.42 -6.30 0.68
N GLY A 18 9.51 -6.10 1.99
CA GLY A 18 8.74 -6.84 2.98
C GLY A 18 7.24 -6.58 2.84
N ALA A 19 6.83 -5.32 2.67
CA ALA A 19 5.43 -4.94 2.44
C ALA A 19 4.91 -5.54 1.12
N LEU A 20 5.68 -5.42 0.02
CA LEU A 20 5.36 -6.04 -1.25
C LEU A 20 5.23 -7.57 -1.13
N ALA A 21 6.19 -8.24 -0.51
CA ALA A 21 6.18 -9.69 -0.37
C ALA A 21 4.99 -10.16 0.48
N ALA A 22 4.70 -9.49 1.60
CA ALA A 22 3.55 -9.82 2.44
C ALA A 22 2.22 -9.66 1.68
N ASP A 23 2.07 -8.57 0.91
CA ASP A 23 0.90 -8.34 0.07
C ASP A 23 0.73 -9.44 -0.99
N GLN A 24 1.77 -9.71 -1.77
CA GLN A 24 1.70 -10.72 -2.84
C GLN A 24 1.50 -12.14 -2.31
N PHE A 25 2.16 -12.48 -1.19
CA PHE A 25 1.99 -13.80 -0.55
C PHE A 25 0.56 -13.98 -0.03
N SER A 26 -0.01 -12.98 0.65
CA SER A 26 -1.38 -13.05 1.15
C SER A 26 -2.41 -13.16 0.03
N LYS A 27 -2.26 -12.39 -1.06
CA LYS A 27 -3.10 -12.49 -2.26
C LYS A 27 -3.02 -13.86 -2.92
N HIS A 28 -1.80 -14.36 -3.11
CA HIS A 28 -1.60 -15.70 -3.67
C HIS A 28 -2.26 -16.78 -2.80
N ALA A 29 -2.16 -16.69 -1.48
CA ALA A 29 -2.83 -17.61 -0.57
C ALA A 29 -4.35 -17.54 -0.71
N VAL A 30 -4.94 -16.36 -0.83
CA VAL A 30 -6.37 -16.19 -1.06
C VAL A 30 -6.79 -16.77 -2.43
N GLU A 31 -6.09 -16.40 -3.49
CA GLU A 31 -6.37 -16.83 -4.87
C GLU A 31 -6.31 -18.36 -5.04
N THR A 32 -5.39 -19.03 -4.33
CA THR A 32 -5.22 -20.49 -4.44
C THR A 32 -6.16 -21.29 -3.55
N HIS A 33 -6.66 -20.71 -2.44
CA HIS A 33 -7.44 -21.45 -1.45
C HIS A 33 -8.92 -21.04 -1.39
N THR A 34 -9.33 -19.98 -2.11
CA THR A 34 -10.71 -19.48 -2.07
C THR A 34 -11.22 -19.17 -3.46
N ALA A 35 -12.47 -19.52 -3.74
CA ALA A 35 -13.11 -19.15 -5.00
C ALA A 35 -13.45 -17.65 -5.02
N VAL A 36 -13.41 -17.02 -6.20
CA VAL A 36 -13.87 -15.63 -6.37
C VAL A 36 -15.33 -15.51 -5.94
N GLY A 37 -15.66 -14.48 -5.17
CA GLY A 37 -16.97 -14.26 -4.57
C GLY A 37 -17.25 -15.06 -3.30
N SER A 38 -16.27 -15.86 -2.81
CA SER A 38 -16.42 -16.55 -1.53
C SER A 38 -16.34 -15.59 -0.34
N LEU A 39 -17.03 -15.95 0.75
CA LEU A 39 -16.99 -15.26 2.03
C LEU A 39 -16.79 -16.28 3.16
N ARG A 40 -15.80 -16.04 4.01
CA ARG A 40 -15.54 -16.80 5.21
C ARG A 40 -15.52 -15.86 6.42
N VAL A 41 -16.40 -16.09 7.37
CA VAL A 41 -16.42 -15.34 8.63
C VAL A 41 -15.19 -15.73 9.46
N VAL A 42 -14.36 -14.74 9.83
CA VAL A 42 -13.19 -14.89 10.69
C VAL A 42 -13.54 -14.47 12.13
N ILE A 43 -14.11 -13.28 12.28
CA ILE A 43 -14.62 -12.76 13.54
C ILE A 43 -16.07 -12.33 13.32
N PRO A 44 -17.06 -13.03 13.90
CA PRO A 44 -18.46 -12.68 13.71
C PRO A 44 -18.76 -11.22 14.06
N GLY A 45 -19.43 -10.52 13.17
CA GLY A 45 -19.81 -9.12 13.33
C GLY A 45 -18.69 -8.09 13.13
N LEU A 46 -17.44 -8.51 12.75
CA LEU A 46 -16.31 -7.59 12.64
C LEU A 46 -15.43 -7.84 11.41
N LEU A 47 -15.11 -9.11 11.10
CA LEU A 47 -14.10 -9.42 10.08
C LEU A 47 -14.46 -10.66 9.27
N ASN A 48 -14.51 -10.48 7.96
CA ASN A 48 -14.63 -11.57 6.99
C ASN A 48 -13.38 -11.64 6.12
N LEU A 49 -13.04 -12.84 5.68
CA LEU A 49 -12.16 -13.08 4.57
C LEU A 49 -13.03 -13.27 3.31
N VAL A 50 -12.81 -12.46 2.32
CA VAL A 50 -13.52 -12.51 1.04
C VAL A 50 -12.52 -12.68 -0.11
N HIS A 51 -12.98 -13.03 -1.30
CA HIS A 51 -12.15 -12.99 -2.49
C HIS A 51 -12.85 -12.16 -3.56
N THR A 52 -12.42 -10.92 -3.72
CA THR A 52 -12.95 -9.99 -4.72
C THR A 52 -11.86 -9.53 -5.67
N SER A 53 -12.22 -9.31 -6.93
CA SER A 53 -11.34 -8.77 -7.96
C SER A 53 -11.74 -7.33 -8.24
N ASN A 54 -10.84 -6.38 -7.97
CA ASN A 54 -11.06 -4.95 -8.12
C ASN A 54 -10.31 -4.42 -9.36
N PRO A 55 -10.99 -4.21 -10.47
CA PRO A 55 -10.36 -3.67 -11.68
C PRO A 55 -10.18 -2.14 -11.65
N GLY A 56 -10.73 -1.46 -10.65
CA GLY A 56 -10.68 -0.01 -10.48
C GLY A 56 -9.59 0.49 -9.54
N VAL A 57 -9.88 1.61 -8.90
CA VAL A 57 -9.07 2.20 -7.81
C VAL A 57 -9.76 1.99 -6.46
N ALA A 58 -9.15 2.54 -5.40
CA ALA A 58 -9.74 2.53 -4.07
C ALA A 58 -11.21 3.00 -4.10
N PHE A 59 -12.04 2.41 -3.24
CA PHE A 59 -13.48 2.67 -3.13
C PHE A 59 -14.30 2.31 -4.39
N GLY A 60 -13.79 1.41 -5.26
CA GLY A 60 -14.49 0.98 -6.46
C GLY A 60 -14.61 2.06 -7.56
N LEU A 61 -13.89 3.19 -7.43
CA LEU A 61 -13.88 4.22 -8.48
C LEU A 61 -13.39 3.60 -9.80
N PHE A 62 -14.12 3.89 -10.88
CA PHE A 62 -13.88 3.34 -12.21
C PHE A 62 -14.02 1.79 -12.32
N ALA A 63 -14.57 1.09 -11.32
CA ALA A 63 -14.74 -0.36 -11.40
C ALA A 63 -15.64 -0.76 -12.58
N ASP A 64 -16.71 -0.02 -12.82
CA ASP A 64 -17.70 -0.26 -13.87
C ASP A 64 -17.37 0.46 -15.20
N SER A 65 -16.19 1.07 -15.32
CA SER A 65 -15.82 1.77 -16.54
C SER A 65 -15.38 0.80 -17.63
N GLU A 66 -16.07 0.79 -18.74
CA GLU A 66 -15.70 0.03 -19.96
C GLU A 66 -14.60 0.73 -20.79
N ASN A 67 -14.08 1.87 -20.31
CA ASN A 67 -13.08 2.64 -21.05
C ASN A 67 -11.76 1.85 -21.16
N PRO A 68 -11.28 1.54 -22.38
CA PRO A 68 -10.04 0.76 -22.58
C PRO A 68 -8.78 1.45 -22.06
N TRP A 69 -8.82 2.78 -21.87
CA TRP A 69 -7.71 3.55 -21.32
C TRP A 69 -7.59 3.48 -19.79
N ARG A 70 -8.57 2.91 -19.10
CA ARG A 70 -8.57 2.81 -17.63
C ARG A 70 -7.31 2.12 -17.10
N GLY A 71 -7.02 0.91 -17.58
CA GLY A 71 -5.85 0.15 -17.15
C GLY A 71 -4.53 0.90 -17.37
N PRO A 72 -4.23 1.32 -18.61
CA PRO A 72 -3.06 2.13 -18.91
C PRO A 72 -2.94 3.40 -18.06
N LEU A 73 -4.02 4.14 -17.85
CA LEU A 73 -4.01 5.35 -17.02
C LEU A 73 -3.68 5.04 -15.56
N LEU A 74 -4.28 4.01 -14.97
CA LEU A 74 -4.00 3.60 -13.60
C LEU A 74 -2.55 3.15 -13.42
N ILE A 75 -2.00 2.40 -14.37
CA ILE A 75 -0.59 1.98 -14.33
C ILE A 75 0.32 3.20 -14.46
N THR A 76 0.09 4.08 -15.44
CA THR A 76 0.91 5.28 -15.66
C THR A 76 0.92 6.18 -14.43
N PHE A 77 -0.24 6.45 -13.84
CA PHE A 77 -0.36 7.23 -12.61
C PHE A 77 0.40 6.56 -11.45
N SER A 78 0.24 5.26 -11.27
CA SER A 78 0.93 4.51 -10.21
C SER A 78 2.45 4.53 -10.40
N VAL A 79 2.94 4.40 -11.63
CA VAL A 79 4.39 4.51 -11.95
C VAL A 79 4.92 5.91 -11.64
N ALA A 80 4.16 6.97 -11.96
CA ALA A 80 4.55 8.33 -11.62
C ALA A 80 4.65 8.54 -10.10
N VAL A 81 3.68 8.01 -9.33
CA VAL A 81 3.73 8.03 -7.86
C VAL A 81 4.93 7.26 -7.33
N ILE A 82 5.21 6.05 -7.85
CA ILE A 82 6.37 5.25 -7.47
C ILE A 82 7.67 6.02 -7.73
N ALA A 83 7.81 6.64 -8.91
CA ALA A 83 8.99 7.45 -9.26
C ALA A 83 9.17 8.63 -8.28
N MET A 84 8.09 9.29 -7.92
CA MET A 84 8.10 10.36 -6.91
C MET A 84 8.54 9.84 -5.53
N LEU A 85 8.01 8.70 -5.07
CA LEU A 85 8.38 8.10 -3.78
C LEU A 85 9.86 7.72 -3.73
N VAL A 86 10.36 7.09 -4.80
CA VAL A 86 11.79 6.75 -4.95
C VAL A 86 12.65 8.03 -4.92
N TRP A 87 12.24 9.08 -5.62
CA TRP A 87 12.94 10.35 -5.62
C TRP A 87 12.99 10.99 -4.22
N LEU A 88 11.86 11.01 -3.49
CA LEU A 88 11.81 11.54 -2.12
C LEU A 88 12.75 10.76 -1.18
N LEU A 89 12.74 9.43 -1.24
CA LEU A 89 13.61 8.56 -0.45
C LEU A 89 15.09 8.74 -0.83
N ALA A 90 15.40 8.82 -2.12
CA ALA A 90 16.78 8.98 -2.61
C ALA A 90 17.38 10.36 -2.27
N THR A 91 16.56 11.40 -2.23
CA THR A 91 17.01 12.77 -1.91
C THR A 91 16.96 13.10 -0.43
N GLY A 92 16.47 12.20 0.43
CA GLY A 92 16.32 12.41 1.87
C GLY A 92 15.26 13.45 2.23
N ARG A 93 14.33 13.75 1.31
CA ARG A 93 13.24 14.71 1.50
C ARG A 93 11.99 14.12 2.18
N ALA A 94 12.16 12.99 2.81
CA ALA A 94 11.09 12.28 3.51
C ALA A 94 10.87 12.79 4.95
N GLY A 95 11.57 13.81 5.37
CA GLY A 95 11.64 14.22 6.77
C GLY A 95 12.52 13.29 7.60
N GLY A 96 12.15 13.04 8.84
CA GLY A 96 12.89 12.16 9.73
C GLY A 96 12.65 10.66 9.46
N ARG A 97 13.13 9.83 10.39
CA ARG A 97 13.09 8.36 10.24
C ARG A 97 11.68 7.77 10.08
N LEU A 98 10.68 8.34 10.75
CA LEU A 98 9.30 7.88 10.61
C LEU A 98 8.75 8.17 9.21
N GLY A 99 9.01 9.37 8.68
CA GLY A 99 8.61 9.74 7.33
C GLY A 99 9.22 8.82 6.27
N GLU A 100 10.50 8.47 6.43
CA GLU A 100 11.18 7.53 5.54
C GLU A 100 10.58 6.12 5.59
N CYS A 101 10.34 5.59 6.79
CA CYS A 101 9.67 4.31 6.97
C CYS A 101 8.26 4.35 6.37
N GLY A 102 7.54 5.47 6.57
CA GLY A 102 6.23 5.70 5.98
C GLY A 102 6.26 5.66 4.45
N LEU A 103 7.18 6.41 3.82
CA LEU A 103 7.33 6.39 2.35
C LEU A 103 7.76 5.01 1.83
N ALA A 104 8.59 4.27 2.57
CA ALA A 104 8.99 2.92 2.19
C ALA A 104 7.82 1.93 2.23
N LEU A 105 6.91 2.03 3.22
CA LEU A 105 5.67 1.25 3.27
C LEU A 105 4.74 1.60 2.11
N ILE A 106 4.54 2.89 1.82
CA ILE A 106 3.72 3.35 0.69
C ILE A 106 4.29 2.80 -0.62
N LEU A 107 5.62 2.87 -0.78
CA LEU A 107 6.30 2.33 -1.97
C LEU A 107 6.05 0.84 -2.15
N GLY A 108 6.18 0.04 -1.08
CA GLY A 108 5.91 -1.40 -1.11
C GLY A 108 4.47 -1.72 -1.50
N GLY A 109 3.49 -1.04 -0.90
CA GLY A 109 2.08 -1.18 -1.25
C GLY A 109 1.75 -0.75 -2.68
N ALA A 110 2.32 0.38 -3.14
CA ALA A 110 2.13 0.85 -4.51
C ALA A 110 2.70 -0.13 -5.54
N LEU A 111 3.88 -0.70 -5.28
CA LEU A 111 4.47 -1.74 -6.10
C LEU A 111 3.59 -2.99 -6.18
N GLY A 112 3.00 -3.41 -5.04
CA GLY A 112 2.06 -4.54 -4.99
C GLY A 112 0.86 -4.33 -5.92
N LYS A 113 0.23 -3.15 -5.85
CA LYS A 113 -0.92 -2.81 -6.71
C LYS A 113 -0.56 -2.70 -8.19
N VAL A 114 0.62 -2.18 -8.53
CA VAL A 114 1.08 -2.13 -9.93
C VAL A 114 1.33 -3.53 -10.45
N LEU A 115 1.97 -4.39 -9.66
CA LEU A 115 2.26 -5.77 -10.02
C LEU A 115 0.97 -6.55 -10.29
N ASP A 116 -0.05 -6.39 -9.44
CA ASP A 116 -1.36 -7.01 -9.66
C ASP A 116 -2.00 -6.57 -10.98
N ARG A 117 -2.04 -5.26 -11.24
CA ARG A 117 -2.62 -4.74 -12.49
C ARG A 117 -1.88 -5.21 -13.72
N PHE A 118 -0.55 -5.34 -13.62
CA PHE A 118 0.27 -5.80 -14.73
C PHE A 118 0.07 -7.30 -15.01
N LEU A 119 -0.01 -8.13 -13.96
CA LEU A 119 -0.12 -9.59 -14.09
C LEU A 119 -1.56 -10.09 -14.23
N ARG A 120 -2.51 -9.46 -13.53
CA ARG A 120 -3.90 -9.93 -13.35
C ARG A 120 -4.96 -8.99 -13.94
N HIS A 121 -4.55 -7.79 -14.39
CA HIS A 121 -5.43 -6.70 -14.86
C HIS A 121 -6.42 -6.18 -13.80
N SER A 122 -6.30 -6.63 -12.58
CA SER A 122 -7.12 -6.25 -11.41
C SER A 122 -6.30 -6.40 -10.14
N VAL A 123 -6.82 -5.86 -9.04
CA VAL A 123 -6.24 -6.01 -7.69
C VAL A 123 -7.11 -7.00 -6.92
N THR A 124 -6.49 -7.96 -6.23
CA THR A 124 -7.19 -8.88 -5.33
C THR A 124 -7.39 -8.22 -3.98
N ASP A 125 -8.66 -8.03 -3.58
CA ASP A 125 -9.07 -7.52 -2.27
C ASP A 125 -9.70 -8.65 -1.47
N PHE A 126 -9.34 -8.78 -0.17
CA PHE A 126 -9.73 -9.96 0.60
C PHE A 126 -10.08 -9.69 2.06
N ILE A 127 -9.87 -8.49 2.58
CA ILE A 127 -10.22 -8.10 3.94
C ILE A 127 -11.52 -7.32 3.90
N ASP A 128 -12.56 -7.81 4.56
CA ASP A 128 -13.85 -7.15 4.73
C ASP A 128 -14.08 -6.89 6.23
N CYS A 129 -13.90 -5.64 6.66
CA CYS A 129 -14.19 -5.20 8.01
C CYS A 129 -15.60 -4.61 8.07
N HIS A 130 -16.37 -5.01 9.09
CA HIS A 130 -17.75 -4.53 9.24
C HIS A 130 -18.16 -4.40 10.71
N ILE A 131 -19.18 -3.60 10.98
CA ILE A 131 -19.86 -3.52 12.27
C ILE A 131 -21.35 -3.71 12.01
N GLY A 132 -21.88 -4.87 12.39
CA GLY A 132 -23.24 -5.26 11.99
C GLY A 132 -23.36 -5.33 10.48
N ASP A 133 -24.32 -4.59 9.90
CA ASP A 133 -24.57 -4.52 8.45
C ASP A 133 -23.76 -3.43 7.74
N HIS A 134 -22.94 -2.67 8.46
CA HIS A 134 -22.11 -1.61 7.88
C HIS A 134 -20.74 -2.16 7.56
N HIS A 135 -20.50 -2.41 6.27
CA HIS A 135 -19.24 -2.88 5.75
C HIS A 135 -18.36 -1.73 5.30
N TRP A 136 -17.05 -1.82 5.64
CA TRP A 136 -16.01 -1.02 4.99
C TRP A 136 -15.74 -1.61 3.61
N TYR A 137 -15.20 -0.79 2.70
CA TYR A 137 -14.75 -1.31 1.41
C TYR A 137 -13.70 -2.40 1.60
N THR A 138 -13.80 -3.47 0.82
CA THR A 138 -12.81 -4.55 0.85
C THR A 138 -11.43 -4.03 0.46
N PHE A 139 -10.40 -4.51 1.14
CA PHE A 139 -9.03 -4.06 0.96
C PHE A 139 -8.04 -5.23 1.11
N ASN A 140 -6.74 -4.93 0.96
CA ASN A 140 -5.65 -5.89 1.06
C ASN A 140 -4.47 -5.33 1.88
N LEU A 141 -3.36 -6.09 1.96
CA LEU A 141 -2.20 -5.64 2.72
C LEU A 141 -1.47 -4.46 2.08
N ALA A 142 -1.53 -4.29 0.74
CA ALA A 142 -0.98 -3.10 0.09
C ALA A 142 -1.72 -1.82 0.53
N ASP A 143 -3.06 -1.87 0.66
CA ASP A 143 -3.85 -0.76 1.19
C ASP A 143 -3.46 -0.44 2.64
N SER A 144 -3.34 -1.48 3.47
CA SER A 144 -2.92 -1.35 4.86
C SER A 144 -1.53 -0.71 4.96
N ALA A 145 -0.57 -1.14 4.13
CA ALA A 145 0.77 -0.57 4.09
C ALA A 145 0.76 0.91 3.65
N ILE A 146 -0.05 1.26 2.64
CA ILE A 146 -0.20 2.64 2.18
C ILE A 146 -0.81 3.52 3.28
N VAL A 147 -1.89 3.10 3.91
CA VAL A 147 -2.56 3.87 4.97
C VAL A 147 -1.65 4.03 6.19
N LEU A 148 -1.00 2.95 6.63
CA LEU A 148 -0.06 3.00 7.74
C LEU A 148 1.15 3.88 7.43
N GLY A 149 1.68 3.77 6.22
CA GLY A 149 2.77 4.61 5.74
C GLY A 149 2.40 6.08 5.69
N ALA A 150 1.21 6.40 5.19
CA ALA A 150 0.70 7.78 5.19
C ALA A 150 0.53 8.33 6.62
N ALA A 151 0.04 7.52 7.55
CA ALA A 151 -0.06 7.91 8.96
C ALA A 151 1.31 8.24 9.57
N LEU A 152 2.35 7.45 9.26
CA LEU A 152 3.72 7.71 9.72
C LEU A 152 4.30 9.00 9.15
N VAL A 153 4.05 9.27 7.85
CA VAL A 153 4.49 10.54 7.22
C VAL A 153 3.79 11.73 7.87
N VAL A 154 2.49 11.65 8.08
CA VAL A 154 1.73 12.72 8.75
C VAL A 154 2.23 12.93 10.18
N LEU A 155 2.48 11.86 10.93
CA LEU A 155 3.03 11.94 12.28
C LEU A 155 4.40 12.61 12.30
N GLU A 156 5.28 12.31 11.35
CA GLU A 156 6.59 12.99 11.24
C GLU A 156 6.43 14.48 11.00
N LEU A 157 5.53 14.89 10.10
CA LEU A 157 5.27 16.32 9.82
C LEU A 157 4.81 17.08 11.09
N PHE A 158 3.95 16.47 11.91
CA PHE A 158 3.55 17.07 13.19
C PHE A 158 4.70 17.15 14.18
N ARG A 159 5.59 16.15 14.22
CA ARG A 159 6.78 16.17 15.10
C ARG A 159 7.77 17.26 14.70
N GLU A 160 8.02 17.44 13.41
CA GLU A 160 8.89 18.51 12.91
C GLU A 160 8.34 19.89 13.24
N GLN A 161 7.02 20.09 13.11
CA GLN A 161 6.38 21.35 13.50
C GLN A 161 6.44 21.64 15.01
N ALA A 162 6.35 20.59 15.84
CA ALA A 162 6.42 20.73 17.28
C ALA A 162 7.84 21.04 17.81
N HIS A 163 8.89 20.72 17.03
CA HIS A 163 10.29 20.86 17.43
C HIS A 163 11.14 21.53 16.32
N PRO A 164 10.81 22.77 15.91
CA PRO A 164 11.41 23.40 14.73
C PRO A 164 12.91 23.72 14.85
N ASN A 165 13.55 23.50 16.02
CA ASN A 165 14.94 23.85 16.30
C ASN A 165 15.85 22.65 16.65
N GLN A 166 15.41 21.41 16.41
CA GLN A 166 16.27 20.24 16.58
C GLN A 166 16.79 19.82 15.20
N GLU A 167 17.92 20.40 14.77
CA GLU A 167 18.69 19.86 13.64
C GLU A 167 19.06 18.39 13.95
N PRO A 168 18.88 17.47 13.00
CA PRO A 168 19.35 16.10 13.18
C PRO A 168 20.88 16.10 13.27
N ALA A 169 21.41 15.60 14.38
CA ALA A 169 22.83 15.39 14.60
C ALA A 169 23.41 14.29 13.70
#